data_5adc48787c99f6e002801ea33e3ab880
#
_entry.id   5adc48787c99f6e002801ea33e3ab880
#
_cell.length_a   1.000
_cell.length_b   1.000
_cell.length_c   1.000
_cell.angle_alpha   90.00
_cell.angle_beta   90.00
_cell.angle_gamma   90.00
#
_symmetry.space_group_name_H-M   'P 1'
#
loop_
_entity.id
_entity.type
_entity.pdbx_description
1 polymer ?
#
loop_
_entity_poly.entity_id
_entity_poly.type
_entity_poly.pdbx_seq_one_letter_code
_entity_poly.pdbx_strand_id
1 'polypeptide(L)'
;LKFKKIICLILILICPITFASCKKENKNNNKELNMYIDIKDENSLNILKIIMEEYKKSNEDVKININNALGSNVEEELKKEKSPDLIFVSRNEMIKLSQKGLLNNMETSYEKNNITKDYYNVFNSYGRFKDKYYGLPIIPYTIEVLYNTDALKKLNIEEPKNINDIKNVMKQLKTSSTKVPVMLPNDLDINSIIFSIISNNTTNSMELENIYDKGKKEYQTLKNMQEPFNIINNMVKDNILDKNSFETGKEVTLEKFNNGDIPIIISTSYYNNQIKSANIKSVKQLYNVDKLNNTEPVIINSIMCLPLKAKNSEETNNFIDFTFSEKTQKYLLKKGFITGNKKINKEKEGDLTKLNKTTVEKLNNLNENSILVLYNLPNTFKSSISSSIDKILNNEYTGKEWNKIVEDNLK
;
A
#
# COMPACT_ATOMS: atom_id res chain seq x y z
N LEU A 1 12.97 28.14 4.25
CA LEU A 1 14.14 27.97 5.19
C LEU A 1 13.74 27.79 6.66
N LYS A 2 12.52 27.32 7.00
CA LYS A 2 12.04 27.12 8.39
C LYS A 2 11.56 25.69 8.72
N PHE A 3 11.63 24.74 7.79
CA PHE A 3 11.12 23.37 8.00
C PHE A 3 12.17 22.31 8.38
N LYS A 4 13.46 22.66 8.44
CA LYS A 4 14.54 21.72 8.80
C LYS A 4 14.89 21.66 10.30
N LYS A 5 14.17 22.35 11.20
CA LYS A 5 14.53 22.44 12.63
C LYS A 5 13.60 21.70 13.60
N ILE A 6 12.57 20.98 13.14
CA ILE A 6 11.61 20.30 14.03
C ILE A 6 11.96 18.83 14.29
N ILE A 7 12.81 18.22 13.49
CA ILE A 7 13.15 16.78 13.64
C ILE A 7 14.23 16.52 14.72
N CYS A 8 14.93 17.54 15.23
CA CYS A 8 16.00 17.35 16.22
C CYS A 8 15.61 17.54 17.70
N LEU A 9 14.33 17.72 18.03
CA LEU A 9 13.93 18.16 19.39
C LEU A 9 13.17 17.13 20.23
N ILE A 10 13.14 15.84 19.85
CA ILE A 10 12.50 14.78 20.66
C ILE A 10 13.50 13.87 21.39
N LEU A 11 14.77 14.20 21.39
CA LEU A 11 15.82 13.32 21.93
C LEU A 11 16.47 13.76 23.25
N ILE A 12 15.94 14.77 23.94
CA ILE A 12 16.53 15.19 25.24
C ILE A 12 15.40 15.44 26.24
N LEU A 13 15.05 14.41 27.02
CA LEU A 13 14.50 14.56 28.39
C LEU A 13 14.43 13.19 29.08
N ILE A 14 15.58 12.70 29.52
CA ILE A 14 15.66 11.70 30.61
C ILE A 14 16.74 12.19 31.58
N CYS A 15 16.34 12.88 32.66
CA CYS A 15 17.16 13.07 33.83
C CYS A 15 17.16 11.81 34.69
N PRO A 16 18.30 11.35 35.20
CA PRO A 16 18.36 10.23 36.12
C PRO A 16 18.08 10.69 37.54
N ILE A 17 17.03 10.16 38.16
CA ILE A 17 16.87 10.23 39.61
C ILE A 17 17.48 8.95 40.18
N THR A 18 18.66 9.08 40.75
CA THR A 18 19.29 8.03 41.53
C THR A 18 18.68 7.98 42.93
N PHE A 19 17.91 6.91 43.20
CA PHE A 19 17.69 6.47 44.57
C PHE A 19 18.36 5.12 44.77
N ALA A 20 19.35 5.09 45.62
CA ALA A 20 19.98 3.87 46.12
C ALA A 20 18.98 3.10 46.97
N SER A 21 18.63 1.88 46.58
CA SER A 21 17.97 0.90 47.44
C SER A 21 18.43 -0.51 47.03
N CYS A 22 18.92 -1.20 48.04
CA CYS A 22 19.37 -2.58 48.19
C CYS A 22 19.19 -3.57 47.04
N LYS A 23 20.32 -4.21 46.66
CA LYS A 23 20.44 -5.40 45.84
C LYS A 23 19.49 -6.52 46.27
N LYS A 24 18.47 -6.76 45.49
CA LYS A 24 18.04 -8.10 45.09
C LYS A 24 18.44 -8.23 43.63
N GLU A 25 19.29 -9.22 43.33
CA GLU A 25 19.52 -9.64 41.96
C GLU A 25 18.21 -10.21 41.39
N ASN A 26 17.31 -9.31 40.97
CA ASN A 26 16.33 -9.66 39.96
C ASN A 26 17.10 -9.69 38.63
N LYS A 27 17.32 -10.87 38.08
CA LYS A 27 17.54 -11.05 36.66
C LYS A 27 16.32 -10.42 35.94
N ASN A 28 16.32 -9.10 35.79
CA ASN A 28 15.46 -8.45 34.81
C ASN A 28 15.98 -8.94 33.44
N ASN A 29 15.42 -10.05 32.99
CA ASN A 29 15.38 -10.34 31.56
C ASN A 29 14.60 -9.17 30.95
N ASN A 30 15.31 -8.07 30.61
CA ASN A 30 14.71 -7.00 29.84
C ASN A 30 14.22 -7.64 28.54
N LYS A 31 12.92 -7.81 28.45
CA LYS A 31 12.28 -8.29 27.23
C LYS A 31 12.48 -7.23 26.16
N GLU A 32 13.22 -7.55 25.12
CA GLU A 32 13.51 -6.65 24.03
C GLU A 32 12.97 -7.20 22.73
N LEU A 33 12.40 -6.33 21.91
CA LEU A 33 11.95 -6.61 20.57
C LEU A 33 12.62 -5.63 19.60
N ASN A 34 13.51 -6.16 18.77
CA ASN A 34 14.30 -5.37 17.83
C ASN A 34 13.64 -5.41 16.46
N MET A 35 13.20 -4.26 15.97
CA MET A 35 12.51 -4.13 14.70
C MET A 35 13.32 -3.30 13.72
N TYR A 36 13.34 -3.70 12.46
CA TYR A 36 13.85 -2.90 11.36
C TYR A 36 12.71 -2.51 10.43
N ILE A 37 12.56 -1.21 10.15
CA ILE A 37 11.47 -0.67 9.34
C ILE A 37 12.05 0.00 8.08
N ASP A 38 11.81 -0.62 6.91
CA ASP A 38 12.14 -0.08 5.60
C ASP A 38 10.86 0.20 4.79
N ILE A 39 10.06 1.12 5.31
CA ILE A 39 8.82 1.59 4.69
C ILE A 39 8.92 3.08 4.48
N LYS A 40 8.60 3.52 3.27
CA LYS A 40 8.61 4.94 2.88
C LYS A 40 7.23 5.59 2.97
N ASP A 41 6.19 4.80 2.99
CA ASP A 41 4.80 5.27 3.06
C ASP A 41 4.44 5.73 4.46
N GLU A 42 4.18 7.03 4.62
CA GLU A 42 3.81 7.65 5.90
C GLU A 42 2.51 7.09 6.47
N ASN A 43 1.56 6.70 5.61
CA ASN A 43 0.28 6.14 6.04
C ASN A 43 0.50 4.78 6.72
N SER A 44 1.32 3.91 6.13
CA SER A 44 1.68 2.61 6.71
C SER A 44 2.52 2.76 7.97
N LEU A 45 3.45 3.73 8.03
CA LEU A 45 4.21 4.05 9.24
C LEU A 45 3.31 4.51 10.37
N ASN A 46 2.29 5.32 10.09
CA ASN A 46 1.31 5.75 11.09
C ASN A 46 0.52 4.55 11.67
N ILE A 47 0.11 3.61 10.82
CA ILE A 47 -0.57 2.39 11.30
C ILE A 47 0.34 1.54 12.18
N LEU A 48 1.59 1.34 11.77
CA LEU A 48 2.57 0.61 12.60
C LEU A 48 2.80 1.28 13.94
N LYS A 49 2.89 2.60 13.97
CA LYS A 49 3.01 3.38 15.21
C LYS A 49 1.79 3.14 16.12
N ILE A 50 0.59 3.19 15.58
CA ILE A 50 -0.66 2.93 16.34
C ILE A 50 -0.64 1.51 16.94
N ILE A 51 -0.24 0.49 16.18
CA ILE A 51 -0.14 -0.90 16.66
C ILE A 51 0.90 -1.01 17.78
N MET A 52 2.09 -0.44 17.59
CA MET A 52 3.16 -0.48 18.59
C MET A 52 2.80 0.25 19.88
N GLU A 53 2.14 1.41 19.78
CA GLU A 53 1.67 2.15 20.95
C GLU A 53 0.61 1.35 21.74
N GLU A 54 -0.31 0.67 21.03
CA GLU A 54 -1.33 -0.14 21.68
C GLU A 54 -0.71 -1.43 22.30
N TYR A 55 0.29 -2.03 21.64
CA TYR A 55 1.03 -3.17 22.18
C TYR A 55 1.74 -2.80 23.48
N LYS A 56 2.42 -1.66 23.51
CA LYS A 56 3.13 -1.18 24.72
C LYS A 56 2.24 -0.98 25.94
N LYS A 57 0.99 -0.57 25.76
CA LYS A 57 0.02 -0.42 26.88
C LYS A 57 -0.28 -1.73 27.59
N SER A 58 -0.19 -2.85 26.88
CA SER A 58 -0.47 -4.20 27.43
C SER A 58 0.81 -4.95 27.79
N ASN A 59 2.00 -4.43 27.40
CA ASN A 59 3.30 -5.07 27.54
C ASN A 59 4.34 -4.02 27.93
N GLU A 60 4.15 -3.37 29.09
CA GLU A 60 4.98 -2.27 29.56
C GLU A 60 6.43 -2.68 29.82
N ASP A 61 6.67 -3.97 30.15
CA ASP A 61 7.97 -4.57 30.40
C ASP A 61 8.76 -4.89 29.12
N VAL A 62 8.13 -4.79 27.93
CA VAL A 62 8.81 -5.01 26.64
C VAL A 62 9.38 -3.71 26.10
N LYS A 63 10.68 -3.68 25.87
CA LYS A 63 11.36 -2.57 25.20
C LYS A 63 11.38 -2.83 23.70
N ILE A 64 10.69 -1.99 22.91
CA ILE A 64 10.75 -2.02 21.45
C ILE A 64 11.89 -1.11 20.99
N ASN A 65 12.87 -1.69 20.33
CA ASN A 65 13.98 -0.98 19.69
C ASN A 65 13.72 -0.94 18.18
N ILE A 66 13.59 0.26 17.61
CA ILE A 66 13.33 0.45 16.17
C ILE A 66 14.63 0.95 15.52
N ASN A 67 15.06 0.22 14.50
CA ASN A 67 16.08 0.67 13.57
C ASN A 67 15.41 1.03 12.24
N ASN A 68 15.54 2.28 11.83
CA ASN A 68 15.07 2.81 10.55
C ASN A 68 16.16 3.69 9.93
N ALA A 69 17.41 3.31 10.10
CA ALA A 69 18.54 4.12 9.67
C ALA A 69 18.44 4.47 8.18
N LEU A 70 18.24 5.76 7.90
CA LEU A 70 18.27 6.31 6.56
C LEU A 70 19.59 5.93 5.86
N GLY A 71 19.48 5.15 4.77
CA GLY A 71 20.65 4.73 3.99
C GLY A 71 21.24 3.37 4.38
N SER A 72 20.71 2.66 5.38
CA SER A 72 21.09 1.27 5.61
C SER A 72 20.32 0.33 4.65
N ASN A 73 20.99 -0.72 4.20
CA ASN A 73 20.41 -1.75 3.37
C ASN A 73 19.86 -2.86 4.28
N VAL A 74 18.57 -3.17 4.20
CA VAL A 74 17.94 -4.22 5.00
C VAL A 74 18.67 -5.56 4.87
N GLU A 75 19.17 -5.90 3.68
CA GLU A 75 19.93 -7.12 3.45
C GLU A 75 21.22 -7.18 4.27
N GLU A 76 21.89 -6.04 4.42
CA GLU A 76 23.12 -5.93 5.26
C GLU A 76 22.78 -6.08 6.74
N GLU A 77 21.65 -5.49 7.18
CA GLU A 77 21.18 -5.65 8.56
C GLU A 77 20.89 -7.11 8.90
N LEU A 78 20.27 -7.86 7.96
CA LEU A 78 19.96 -9.27 8.16
C LEU A 78 21.21 -10.19 8.20
N LYS A 79 22.34 -9.74 7.67
CA LYS A 79 23.62 -10.51 7.69
C LYS A 79 24.40 -10.34 8.98
N LYS A 80 24.10 -9.31 9.79
CA LYS A 80 24.78 -9.05 11.06
C LYS A 80 24.56 -10.18 12.06
N GLU A 81 25.45 -10.32 13.03
CA GLU A 81 25.32 -11.28 14.13
C GLU A 81 24.05 -11.01 14.98
N LYS A 82 23.74 -9.74 15.21
CA LYS A 82 22.49 -9.29 15.83
C LYS A 82 21.50 -8.87 14.75
N SER A 83 20.89 -9.85 14.11
CA SER A 83 19.77 -9.62 13.20
C SER A 83 18.54 -9.08 13.96
N PRO A 84 17.74 -8.19 13.37
CA PRO A 84 16.47 -7.80 13.97
C PRO A 84 15.54 -9.02 14.16
N ASP A 85 14.65 -8.93 15.15
CA ASP A 85 13.64 -9.96 15.43
C ASP A 85 12.51 -9.93 14.42
N LEU A 86 12.10 -8.74 13.96
CA LEU A 86 11.10 -8.50 12.91
C LEU A 86 11.57 -7.42 11.96
N ILE A 87 11.17 -7.54 10.71
CA ILE A 87 11.33 -6.47 9.72
C ILE A 87 9.99 -6.11 9.09
N PHE A 88 9.84 -4.85 8.70
CA PHE A 88 8.70 -4.34 7.95
C PHE A 88 9.21 -3.77 6.63
N VAL A 89 8.77 -4.38 5.54
CA VAL A 89 9.28 -4.10 4.19
C VAL A 89 8.14 -4.05 3.17
N SER A 90 8.43 -3.55 1.96
CA SER A 90 7.53 -3.68 0.81
C SER A 90 7.49 -5.12 0.27
N ARG A 91 6.48 -5.45 -0.56
CA ARG A 91 6.39 -6.77 -1.21
C ARG A 91 7.62 -7.06 -2.07
N ASN A 92 8.09 -6.12 -2.87
CA ASN A 92 9.26 -6.32 -3.71
C ASN A 92 10.51 -6.68 -2.88
N GLU A 93 10.71 -6.02 -1.74
CA GLU A 93 11.85 -6.33 -0.87
C GLU A 93 11.65 -7.68 -0.17
N MET A 94 10.43 -8.02 0.29
CA MET A 94 10.11 -9.36 0.80
C MET A 94 10.46 -10.45 -0.22
N ILE A 95 10.04 -10.29 -1.49
CA ILE A 95 10.36 -11.25 -2.55
C ILE A 95 11.88 -11.38 -2.72
N LYS A 96 12.59 -10.27 -2.84
CA LYS A 96 14.06 -10.25 -3.00
C LYS A 96 14.78 -10.94 -1.83
N LEU A 97 14.36 -10.67 -0.59
CA LEU A 97 14.93 -11.29 0.59
C LEU A 97 14.60 -12.78 0.69
N SER A 98 13.38 -13.19 0.31
CA SER A 98 12.98 -14.60 0.29
C SER A 98 13.78 -15.41 -0.72
N GLN A 99 14.05 -14.87 -1.91
CA GLN A 99 14.87 -15.49 -2.94
C GLN A 99 16.33 -15.69 -2.49
N LYS A 100 16.84 -14.81 -1.63
CA LYS A 100 18.15 -14.91 -1.02
C LYS A 100 18.21 -15.83 0.21
N GLY A 101 17.07 -16.45 0.58
CA GLY A 101 16.99 -17.32 1.75
C GLY A 101 17.21 -16.58 3.08
N LEU A 102 16.85 -15.30 3.15
CA LEU A 102 17.04 -14.47 4.34
C LEU A 102 15.79 -14.38 5.24
N LEU A 103 14.66 -14.95 4.81
CA LEU A 103 13.41 -14.95 5.54
C LEU A 103 12.95 -16.35 5.93
N ASN A 104 12.32 -16.47 7.08
CA ASN A 104 11.62 -17.66 7.51
C ASN A 104 10.27 -17.81 6.80
N ASN A 105 9.80 -19.05 6.71
CA ASN A 105 8.40 -19.33 6.34
C ASN A 105 7.48 -18.93 7.50
N MET A 106 6.39 -18.22 7.18
CA MET A 106 5.41 -17.70 8.14
C MET A 106 4.12 -18.54 8.20
N GLU A 107 4.09 -19.73 7.60
CA GLU A 107 2.89 -20.57 7.50
C GLU A 107 2.25 -20.87 8.87
N THR A 108 3.07 -21.19 9.88
CA THR A 108 2.60 -21.38 11.25
C THR A 108 1.88 -20.14 11.81
N SER A 109 2.36 -18.93 11.49
CA SER A 109 1.71 -17.69 11.91
C SER A 109 0.38 -17.46 11.18
N TYR A 110 0.31 -17.85 9.90
CA TYR A 110 -0.94 -17.82 9.12
C TYR A 110 -1.99 -18.76 9.71
N GLU A 111 -1.61 -19.98 10.08
CA GLU A 111 -2.49 -20.98 10.69
C GLU A 111 -2.97 -20.53 12.08
N LYS A 112 -2.03 -20.15 12.95
CA LYS A 112 -2.32 -19.75 14.32
C LYS A 112 -3.29 -18.57 14.41
N ASN A 113 -3.13 -17.61 13.52
CA ASN A 113 -3.96 -16.39 13.49
C ASN A 113 -5.14 -16.50 12.51
N ASN A 114 -5.45 -17.69 11.97
CA ASN A 114 -6.52 -17.95 11.00
C ASN A 114 -6.50 -17.01 9.79
N ILE A 115 -5.32 -16.58 9.33
CA ILE A 115 -5.21 -15.53 8.31
C ILE A 115 -5.79 -15.98 6.98
N THR A 116 -5.50 -17.21 6.55
CA THR A 116 -6.06 -17.74 5.30
C THR A 116 -7.58 -17.82 5.28
N LYS A 117 -8.22 -18.01 6.43
CA LYS A 117 -9.68 -18.16 6.58
C LYS A 117 -10.39 -16.83 6.78
N ASP A 118 -9.88 -15.99 7.68
CA ASP A 118 -10.59 -14.84 8.21
C ASP A 118 -10.22 -13.53 7.49
N TYR A 119 -9.19 -13.54 6.61
CA TYR A 119 -8.73 -12.36 5.88
C TYR A 119 -9.11 -12.42 4.39
N TYR A 120 -9.05 -11.28 3.71
CA TYR A 120 -9.30 -11.21 2.26
C TYR A 120 -8.25 -11.99 1.46
N ASN A 121 -8.63 -12.55 0.32
CA ASN A 121 -7.72 -13.32 -0.51
C ASN A 121 -6.50 -12.49 -0.98
N VAL A 122 -6.73 -11.25 -1.40
CA VAL A 122 -5.65 -10.34 -1.79
C VAL A 122 -4.65 -10.10 -0.65
N PHE A 123 -5.14 -10.03 0.59
CA PHE A 123 -4.28 -9.88 1.77
C PHE A 123 -3.34 -11.08 1.91
N ASN A 124 -3.87 -12.30 1.79
CA ASN A 124 -3.08 -13.53 1.85
C ASN A 124 -2.02 -13.56 0.73
N SER A 125 -2.39 -13.15 -0.48
CA SER A 125 -1.50 -13.17 -1.64
C SER A 125 -0.33 -12.20 -1.51
N TYR A 126 -0.49 -11.09 -0.79
CA TYR A 126 0.60 -10.14 -0.56
C TYR A 126 1.78 -10.71 0.22
N GLY A 127 1.53 -11.60 1.18
CA GLY A 127 2.58 -12.26 1.98
C GLY A 127 3.18 -13.50 1.33
N ARG A 128 2.58 -13.97 0.21
CA ARG A 128 2.97 -15.21 -0.49
C ARG A 128 3.89 -14.91 -1.68
N PHE A 129 4.84 -15.79 -1.90
CA PHE A 129 5.64 -15.85 -3.12
C PHE A 129 6.01 -17.31 -3.42
N LYS A 130 5.72 -17.79 -4.66
CA LYS A 130 5.97 -19.17 -5.09
C LYS A 130 5.44 -20.21 -4.08
N ASP A 131 4.17 -20.11 -3.75
CA ASP A 131 3.42 -21.01 -2.84
C ASP A 131 3.90 -21.07 -1.39
N LYS A 132 4.77 -20.13 -0.96
CA LYS A 132 5.23 -20.02 0.42
C LYS A 132 4.89 -18.63 1.01
N TYR A 133 4.55 -18.62 2.29
CA TYR A 133 4.31 -17.38 3.01
C TYR A 133 5.60 -16.87 3.64
N TYR A 134 6.06 -15.68 3.24
CA TYR A 134 7.29 -15.07 3.76
C TYR A 134 7.02 -13.81 4.58
N GLY A 135 5.78 -13.34 4.59
CA GLY A 135 5.42 -12.16 5.38
C GLY A 135 3.93 -12.10 5.68
N LEU A 136 3.60 -11.29 6.66
CA LEU A 136 2.25 -10.98 7.11
C LEU A 136 1.94 -9.54 6.73
N PRO A 137 1.03 -9.30 5.76
CA PRO A 137 0.60 -7.96 5.41
C PRO A 137 -0.07 -7.26 6.60
N ILE A 138 0.01 -5.94 6.70
CA ILE A 138 -0.54 -5.23 7.86
C ILE A 138 -1.93 -4.68 7.57
N ILE A 139 -2.09 -3.87 6.52
CA ILE A 139 -3.37 -3.24 6.21
C ILE A 139 -3.51 -3.01 4.70
N PRO A 140 -4.69 -3.31 4.11
CA PRO A 140 -4.96 -3.03 2.71
C PRO A 140 -5.53 -1.62 2.52
N TYR A 141 -5.12 -0.95 1.45
CA TYR A 141 -5.74 0.27 0.95
C TYR A 141 -6.30 0.03 -0.45
N THR A 142 -7.60 0.25 -0.63
CA THR A 142 -8.20 0.32 -1.96
C THR A 142 -7.87 1.66 -2.61
N ILE A 143 -7.78 1.68 -3.93
CA ILE A 143 -7.72 2.93 -4.69
C ILE A 143 -9.14 3.49 -4.78
N GLU A 144 -9.28 4.76 -4.43
CA GLU A 144 -10.57 5.44 -4.40
C GLU A 144 -10.59 6.59 -5.39
N VAL A 145 -11.52 6.54 -6.34
CA VAL A 145 -11.91 7.69 -7.15
C VAL A 145 -13.16 8.26 -6.52
N LEU A 146 -12.98 9.35 -5.78
CA LEU A 146 -14.03 10.01 -5.00
C LEU A 146 -14.53 11.24 -5.74
N TYR A 147 -15.84 11.46 -5.74
CA TYR A 147 -16.46 12.63 -6.35
C TYR A 147 -17.48 13.28 -5.42
N ASN A 148 -17.57 14.62 -5.51
CA ASN A 148 -18.56 15.41 -4.80
C ASN A 148 -19.73 15.70 -5.75
N THR A 149 -20.93 15.21 -5.41
CA THR A 149 -22.11 15.28 -6.27
C THR A 149 -22.54 16.71 -6.55
N ASP A 150 -22.44 17.61 -5.57
CA ASP A 150 -22.80 19.02 -5.75
C ASP A 150 -21.82 19.75 -6.64
N ALA A 151 -20.53 19.45 -6.50
CA ALA A 151 -19.48 20.04 -7.35
C ALA A 151 -19.62 19.59 -8.80
N LEU A 152 -19.89 18.29 -9.05
CA LEU A 152 -20.16 17.78 -10.39
C LEU A 152 -21.39 18.44 -10.99
N LYS A 153 -22.49 18.58 -10.22
CA LYS A 153 -23.73 19.23 -10.65
C LYS A 153 -23.51 20.68 -11.05
N LYS A 154 -22.71 21.44 -10.30
CA LYS A 154 -22.34 22.84 -10.65
C LYS A 154 -21.63 22.93 -12.01
N LEU A 155 -20.90 21.88 -12.40
CA LEU A 155 -20.20 21.78 -13.68
C LEU A 155 -21.06 21.12 -14.78
N ASN A 156 -22.31 20.75 -14.51
CA ASN A 156 -23.19 19.97 -15.40
C ASN A 156 -22.58 18.62 -15.81
N ILE A 157 -21.84 17.98 -14.91
CA ILE A 157 -21.20 16.67 -15.11
C ILE A 157 -22.05 15.61 -14.40
N GLU A 158 -22.36 14.51 -15.11
CA GLU A 158 -23.08 13.38 -14.54
C GLU A 158 -22.22 12.58 -13.56
N GLU A 159 -22.86 11.98 -12.54
CA GLU A 159 -22.17 11.14 -11.56
C GLU A 159 -21.60 9.87 -12.22
N PRO A 160 -20.29 9.63 -12.09
CA PRO A 160 -19.66 8.44 -12.65
C PRO A 160 -20.03 7.18 -11.86
N LYS A 161 -20.39 6.10 -12.55
CA LYS A 161 -20.73 4.79 -11.95
C LYS A 161 -19.59 3.79 -12.06
N ASN A 162 -18.77 3.90 -13.10
CA ASN A 162 -17.71 2.97 -13.45
C ASN A 162 -16.55 3.69 -14.15
N ILE A 163 -15.51 2.95 -14.51
CA ILE A 163 -14.29 3.49 -15.14
C ILE A 163 -14.54 4.16 -16.51
N ASN A 164 -15.57 3.73 -17.27
CA ASN A 164 -15.84 4.35 -18.56
C ASN A 164 -16.50 5.73 -18.37
N ASP A 165 -17.35 5.90 -17.36
CA ASP A 165 -17.92 7.21 -17.02
C ASP A 165 -16.84 8.18 -16.57
N ILE A 166 -15.80 7.70 -15.86
CA ILE A 166 -14.64 8.50 -15.48
C ILE A 166 -13.94 9.11 -16.68
N LYS A 167 -13.82 8.40 -17.81
CA LYS A 167 -13.25 8.96 -19.04
C LYS A 167 -14.04 10.20 -19.53
N ASN A 168 -15.36 10.14 -19.44
CA ASN A 168 -16.22 11.27 -19.82
C ASN A 168 -16.07 12.43 -18.84
N VAL A 169 -16.00 12.15 -17.54
CA VAL A 169 -15.72 13.17 -16.50
C VAL A 169 -14.38 13.83 -16.76
N MET A 170 -13.32 13.06 -16.98
CA MET A 170 -11.97 13.60 -17.25
C MET A 170 -11.95 14.49 -18.48
N LYS A 171 -12.64 14.11 -19.57
CA LYS A 171 -12.75 14.92 -20.77
C LYS A 171 -13.43 16.27 -20.51
N GLN A 172 -14.49 16.29 -19.69
CA GLN A 172 -15.20 17.52 -19.33
C GLN A 172 -14.38 18.41 -18.40
N LEU A 173 -13.69 17.83 -17.40
CA LEU A 173 -12.81 18.56 -16.51
C LEU A 173 -11.63 19.21 -17.26
N LYS A 174 -11.10 18.51 -18.26
CA LYS A 174 -10.06 19.06 -19.13
C LYS A 174 -10.53 20.30 -19.89
N THR A 175 -11.78 20.30 -20.37
CA THR A 175 -12.36 21.45 -21.06
C THR A 175 -12.43 22.69 -20.16
N SER A 176 -12.64 22.49 -18.85
CA SER A 176 -12.63 23.56 -17.84
C SER A 176 -11.25 23.82 -17.22
N SER A 177 -10.19 23.21 -17.75
CA SER A 177 -8.81 23.29 -17.22
C SER A 177 -8.72 22.88 -15.73
N THR A 178 -9.63 22.03 -15.26
CA THR A 178 -9.67 21.55 -13.89
C THR A 178 -8.78 20.33 -13.74
N LYS A 179 -7.77 20.42 -12.88
CA LYS A 179 -6.89 19.30 -12.54
C LYS A 179 -7.52 18.43 -11.48
N VAL A 180 -7.22 17.12 -11.51
CA VAL A 180 -7.65 16.16 -10.50
C VAL A 180 -6.54 16.01 -9.46
N PRO A 181 -6.79 16.38 -8.19
CA PRO A 181 -5.84 16.14 -7.13
C PRO A 181 -5.69 14.65 -6.82
N VAL A 182 -4.45 14.24 -6.53
CA VAL A 182 -4.06 12.86 -6.28
C VAL A 182 -3.40 12.75 -4.91
N MET A 183 -3.93 11.89 -4.03
CA MET A 183 -3.46 11.65 -2.67
C MET A 183 -3.12 10.17 -2.50
N LEU A 184 -1.90 9.82 -2.86
CA LEU A 184 -1.38 8.45 -2.86
C LEU A 184 -0.26 8.27 -1.82
N PRO A 185 0.10 7.03 -1.46
CA PRO A 185 1.31 6.73 -0.71
C PRO A 185 2.56 7.33 -1.38
N ASN A 186 3.51 7.80 -0.56
CA ASN A 186 4.68 8.55 -1.04
C ASN A 186 5.57 7.77 -2.03
N ASP A 187 5.45 6.45 -2.07
CA ASP A 187 6.18 5.58 -2.97
C ASP A 187 5.49 5.34 -4.31
N LEU A 188 4.28 5.86 -4.50
CA LEU A 188 3.46 5.73 -5.72
C LEU A 188 3.12 7.09 -6.32
N ASP A 189 3.08 7.15 -7.64
CA ASP A 189 2.59 8.28 -8.40
C ASP A 189 1.34 7.90 -9.21
N ILE A 190 0.69 8.90 -9.82
CA ILE A 190 -0.54 8.68 -10.60
C ILE A 190 -0.29 7.81 -11.83
N ASN A 191 0.86 7.92 -12.48
CA ASN A 191 1.21 7.13 -13.65
C ASN A 191 1.29 5.65 -13.29
N SER A 192 1.95 5.33 -12.15
CA SER A 192 2.03 4.00 -11.57
C SER A 192 0.64 3.42 -11.27
N ILE A 193 -0.28 4.23 -10.76
CA ILE A 193 -1.63 3.80 -10.43
C ILE A 193 -2.46 3.57 -11.69
N ILE A 194 -2.45 4.47 -12.67
CA ILE A 194 -3.17 4.29 -13.94
C ILE A 194 -2.66 3.03 -14.66
N PHE A 195 -1.34 2.86 -14.74
CA PHE A 195 -0.74 1.65 -15.29
C PHE A 195 -1.26 0.41 -14.58
N SER A 196 -1.27 0.39 -13.25
CA SER A 196 -1.68 -0.76 -12.45
C SER A 196 -3.18 -1.05 -12.59
N ILE A 197 -4.05 -0.06 -12.60
CA ILE A 197 -5.50 -0.25 -12.82
C ILE A 197 -5.75 -0.95 -14.15
N ILE A 198 -5.03 -0.57 -15.20
CA ILE A 198 -5.18 -1.19 -16.52
C ILE A 198 -4.53 -2.57 -16.55
N SER A 199 -3.30 -2.70 -16.06
CA SER A 199 -2.52 -3.95 -16.10
C SER A 199 -3.12 -5.05 -15.25
N ASN A 200 -3.67 -4.74 -14.07
CA ASN A 200 -4.31 -5.74 -13.22
C ASN A 200 -5.46 -6.47 -13.94
N ASN A 201 -6.09 -5.82 -14.94
CA ASN A 201 -7.14 -6.43 -15.75
C ASN A 201 -6.63 -7.28 -16.91
N THR A 202 -5.37 -7.15 -17.30
CA THR A 202 -4.80 -7.78 -18.49
C THR A 202 -3.66 -8.73 -18.18
N THR A 203 -3.14 -8.75 -16.95
CA THR A 203 -1.96 -9.52 -16.55
C THR A 203 -2.26 -10.38 -15.32
N ASN A 204 -1.80 -11.63 -15.33
CA ASN A 204 -1.95 -12.53 -14.21
C ASN A 204 -0.79 -12.40 -13.22
N SER A 205 -1.09 -12.23 -11.92
CA SER A 205 -0.09 -12.13 -10.85
C SER A 205 0.82 -13.35 -10.76
N MET A 206 0.30 -14.55 -10.97
CA MET A 206 1.10 -15.80 -10.98
C MET A 206 2.10 -15.85 -12.14
N GLU A 207 1.72 -15.34 -13.32
CA GLU A 207 2.63 -15.24 -14.47
C GLU A 207 3.83 -14.36 -14.12
N LEU A 208 3.60 -13.21 -13.48
CA LEU A 208 4.66 -12.32 -13.02
C LEU A 208 5.55 -12.95 -11.93
N GLU A 209 4.95 -13.68 -10.98
CA GLU A 209 5.71 -14.40 -9.95
C GLU A 209 6.61 -15.49 -10.54
N ASN A 210 6.12 -16.21 -11.56
CA ASN A 210 6.86 -17.29 -12.20
C ASN A 210 8.09 -16.79 -12.97
N ILE A 211 8.05 -15.57 -13.47
CA ILE A 211 9.17 -14.98 -14.22
C ILE A 211 10.00 -13.99 -13.43
N TYR A 212 9.66 -13.71 -12.17
CA TYR A 212 10.25 -12.62 -11.39
C TYR A 212 11.79 -12.65 -11.36
N ASP A 213 12.38 -13.83 -11.28
CA ASP A 213 13.83 -14.09 -11.27
C ASP A 213 14.39 -14.53 -12.62
N LYS A 214 13.56 -14.51 -13.65
CA LYS A 214 13.98 -14.83 -15.01
C LYS A 214 14.63 -13.63 -15.67
N GLY A 215 15.33 -13.89 -16.74
CA GLY A 215 16.02 -12.84 -17.47
C GLY A 215 15.11 -12.07 -18.44
N LYS A 216 15.75 -11.18 -19.17
CA LYS A 216 15.15 -10.28 -20.15
C LYS A 216 14.19 -10.95 -21.13
N LYS A 217 14.55 -12.15 -21.63
CA LYS A 217 13.75 -12.87 -22.64
C LYS A 217 12.34 -13.18 -22.16
N GLU A 218 12.19 -13.65 -20.92
CA GLU A 218 10.89 -14.02 -20.36
C GLU A 218 10.01 -12.79 -20.16
N TYR A 219 10.56 -11.68 -19.67
CA TYR A 219 9.82 -10.42 -19.56
C TYR A 219 9.38 -9.86 -20.92
N GLN A 220 10.15 -10.06 -21.99
CA GLN A 220 9.78 -9.65 -23.35
C GLN A 220 8.63 -10.48 -23.93
N THR A 221 8.35 -11.68 -23.39
CA THR A 221 7.20 -12.52 -23.80
C THR A 221 5.86 -11.96 -23.30
N LEU A 222 5.86 -11.12 -22.27
CA LEU A 222 4.67 -10.50 -21.68
C LEU A 222 4.12 -9.37 -22.58
N LYS A 223 3.60 -9.74 -23.76
CA LYS A 223 3.09 -8.76 -24.73
C LYS A 223 1.91 -7.93 -24.21
N ASN A 224 1.12 -8.50 -23.31
CA ASN A 224 0.01 -7.82 -22.62
C ASN A 224 0.48 -6.64 -21.76
N MET A 225 1.74 -6.58 -21.33
CA MET A 225 2.30 -5.44 -20.60
C MET A 225 2.50 -4.18 -21.48
N GLN A 226 2.41 -4.28 -22.80
CA GLN A 226 2.35 -3.10 -23.69
C GLN A 226 0.95 -2.48 -23.72
N GLU A 227 -0.10 -3.25 -23.43
CA GLU A 227 -1.51 -2.81 -23.53
C GLU A 227 -1.83 -1.56 -22.67
N PRO A 228 -1.36 -1.43 -21.42
CA PRO A 228 -1.57 -0.19 -20.65
C PRO A 228 -1.05 1.06 -21.34
N PHE A 229 0.12 1.00 -21.97
CA PHE A 229 0.69 2.14 -22.71
C PHE A 229 -0.15 2.47 -23.95
N ASN A 230 -0.66 1.46 -24.67
CA ASN A 230 -1.56 1.63 -25.81
C ASN A 230 -2.85 2.35 -25.40
N ILE A 231 -3.45 1.91 -24.28
CA ILE A 231 -4.70 2.48 -23.75
C ILE A 231 -4.47 3.94 -23.32
N ILE A 232 -3.38 4.23 -22.60
CA ILE A 232 -3.05 5.59 -22.16
C ILE A 232 -2.82 6.50 -23.39
N ASN A 233 -2.09 6.02 -24.40
CA ASN A 233 -1.89 6.77 -25.64
C ASN A 233 -3.22 7.09 -26.36
N ASN A 234 -4.15 6.13 -26.40
CA ASN A 234 -5.49 6.36 -26.95
C ASN A 234 -6.26 7.41 -26.14
N MET A 235 -6.17 7.38 -24.79
CA MET A 235 -6.77 8.41 -23.95
C MET A 235 -6.17 9.81 -24.22
N VAL A 236 -4.89 9.90 -24.54
CA VAL A 236 -4.25 11.17 -24.93
C VAL A 236 -4.77 11.63 -26.30
N LYS A 237 -4.82 10.74 -27.30
CA LYS A 237 -5.37 11.05 -28.65
C LYS A 237 -6.84 11.46 -28.62
N ASP A 238 -7.64 10.84 -27.74
CA ASP A 238 -9.04 11.14 -27.54
C ASP A 238 -9.28 12.40 -26.69
N ASN A 239 -8.21 13.11 -26.36
CA ASN A 239 -8.23 14.33 -25.55
C ASN A 239 -8.82 14.11 -24.13
N ILE A 240 -8.65 12.92 -23.55
CA ILE A 240 -9.10 12.58 -22.19
C ILE A 240 -8.02 12.92 -21.16
N LEU A 241 -6.74 12.61 -21.47
CA LEU A 241 -5.59 12.84 -20.60
C LEU A 241 -4.52 13.68 -21.29
N ASP A 242 -3.77 14.41 -20.49
CA ASP A 242 -2.48 15.03 -20.83
C ASP A 242 -1.65 15.24 -19.56
N LYS A 243 -0.46 15.86 -19.69
CA LYS A 243 0.46 16.17 -18.58
C LYS A 243 -0.12 17.09 -17.50
N ASN A 244 -1.22 17.79 -17.77
CA ASN A 244 -1.86 18.71 -16.84
C ASN A 244 -3.13 18.13 -16.20
N SER A 245 -3.48 16.90 -16.51
CA SER A 245 -4.73 16.26 -16.01
C SER A 245 -4.75 16.06 -14.51
N PHE A 246 -3.57 15.94 -13.89
CA PHE A 246 -3.44 15.65 -12.47
C PHE A 246 -2.54 16.65 -11.74
N GLU A 247 -2.72 16.74 -10.43
CA GLU A 247 -1.84 17.48 -9.53
C GLU A 247 -1.67 16.72 -8.20
N THR A 248 -0.55 16.93 -7.52
CA THR A 248 -0.35 16.35 -6.18
C THR A 248 -1.31 17.01 -5.18
N GLY A 249 -2.11 16.20 -4.51
CA GLY A 249 -2.97 16.64 -3.42
C GLY A 249 -2.14 17.10 -2.21
N LYS A 250 -2.69 18.09 -1.49
CA LYS A 250 -2.11 18.66 -0.27
C LYS A 250 -3.09 18.46 0.90
N GLU A 251 -2.68 18.75 2.11
CA GLU A 251 -3.53 18.65 3.29
C GLU A 251 -4.87 19.42 3.13
N VAL A 252 -4.81 20.63 2.55
CA VAL A 252 -6.00 21.45 2.25
C VAL A 252 -6.93 20.85 1.19
N THR A 253 -6.48 19.85 0.42
CA THR A 253 -7.27 19.23 -0.65
C THR A 253 -8.54 18.58 -0.10
N LEU A 254 -8.43 17.84 1.00
CA LEU A 254 -9.59 17.16 1.62
C LEU A 254 -10.61 18.16 2.17
N GLU A 255 -10.16 19.26 2.74
CA GLU A 255 -11.05 20.33 3.20
C GLU A 255 -11.84 20.91 2.02
N LYS A 256 -11.17 21.34 0.95
CA LYS A 256 -11.82 21.88 -0.26
C LYS A 256 -12.75 20.83 -0.91
N PHE A 257 -12.35 19.57 -0.93
CA PHE A 257 -13.18 18.49 -1.46
C PHE A 257 -14.46 18.28 -0.62
N ASN A 258 -14.34 18.27 0.71
CA ASN A 258 -15.50 18.21 1.61
C ASN A 258 -16.46 19.39 1.40
N ASN A 259 -15.95 20.57 1.13
CA ASN A 259 -16.73 21.79 0.92
C ASN A 259 -17.36 21.88 -0.50
N GLY A 260 -17.00 20.98 -1.42
CA GLY A 260 -17.50 20.98 -2.79
C GLY A 260 -16.83 22.01 -3.71
N ASP A 261 -15.60 22.41 -3.38
CA ASP A 261 -14.76 23.27 -4.23
C ASP A 261 -13.95 22.44 -5.25
N ILE A 262 -13.76 21.14 -4.97
CA ILE A 262 -13.09 20.18 -5.84
C ILE A 262 -14.11 19.11 -6.24
N PRO A 263 -14.31 18.83 -7.55
CA PRO A 263 -15.33 17.90 -8.02
C PRO A 263 -14.95 16.42 -7.86
N ILE A 264 -13.67 16.09 -8.00
CA ILE A 264 -13.17 14.71 -7.99
C ILE A 264 -11.73 14.68 -7.45
N ILE A 265 -11.40 13.61 -6.70
CA ILE A 265 -10.02 13.31 -6.27
C ILE A 265 -9.73 11.82 -6.50
N ILE A 266 -8.45 11.49 -6.68
CA ILE A 266 -7.95 10.12 -6.59
C ILE A 266 -7.21 9.99 -5.27
N SER A 267 -7.60 9.01 -4.46
CA SER A 267 -7.01 8.79 -3.14
C SER A 267 -6.94 7.30 -2.81
N THR A 268 -6.66 6.99 -1.56
CA THR A 268 -6.79 5.64 -1.02
C THR A 268 -7.80 5.62 0.12
N SER A 269 -8.31 4.43 0.46
CA SER A 269 -9.24 4.24 1.59
C SER A 269 -8.68 4.69 2.94
N TYR A 270 -7.37 4.93 3.05
CA TYR A 270 -6.74 5.54 4.24
C TYR A 270 -7.41 6.88 4.63
N TYR A 271 -7.79 7.67 3.62
CA TYR A 271 -8.35 9.01 3.83
C TYR A 271 -9.87 9.02 4.05
N ASN A 272 -10.56 7.90 3.95
CA ASN A 272 -12.03 7.83 4.07
C ASN A 272 -12.58 8.47 5.36
N ASN A 273 -11.85 8.37 6.47
CA ASN A 273 -12.27 8.95 7.75
C ASN A 273 -12.19 10.47 7.82
N GLN A 274 -11.45 11.08 6.91
CA GLN A 274 -11.33 12.53 6.78
C GLN A 274 -12.41 13.09 5.85
N ILE A 275 -13.17 12.21 5.20
CA ILE A 275 -14.31 12.58 4.35
C ILE A 275 -15.56 12.67 5.23
N LYS A 276 -16.08 13.88 5.39
CA LYS A 276 -17.22 14.19 6.28
C LYS A 276 -18.51 14.51 5.53
N SER A 277 -18.41 14.95 4.26
CA SER A 277 -19.57 15.36 3.48
C SER A 277 -20.37 14.15 3.00
N ALA A 278 -21.68 14.17 3.23
CA ALA A 278 -22.62 13.16 2.72
C ALA A 278 -22.74 13.15 1.19
N ASN A 279 -22.35 14.25 0.54
CA ASN A 279 -22.42 14.43 -0.92
C ASN A 279 -21.20 13.83 -1.63
N ILE A 280 -20.28 13.19 -0.89
CA ILE A 280 -19.14 12.50 -1.47
C ILE A 280 -19.46 11.01 -1.62
N LYS A 281 -19.16 10.50 -2.82
CA LYS A 281 -19.33 9.10 -3.18
C LYS A 281 -18.04 8.56 -3.79
N SER A 282 -17.85 7.25 -3.76
CA SER A 282 -16.78 6.53 -4.47
C SER A 282 -17.31 5.89 -5.73
N VAL A 283 -16.53 5.89 -6.77
CA VAL A 283 -16.77 5.05 -7.96
C VAL A 283 -16.65 3.58 -7.52
N LYS A 284 -17.72 2.82 -7.75
CA LYS A 284 -17.84 1.46 -7.20
C LYS A 284 -16.87 0.46 -7.83
N GLN A 285 -16.49 0.68 -9.10
CA GLN A 285 -15.76 -0.29 -9.90
C GLN A 285 -14.77 0.42 -10.83
N LEU A 286 -13.49 0.09 -10.66
CA LEU A 286 -12.38 0.64 -11.46
C LEU A 286 -11.86 -0.35 -12.51
N TYR A 287 -12.62 -1.40 -12.84
CA TYR A 287 -12.27 -2.39 -13.86
C TYR A 287 -13.42 -2.57 -14.87
N ASN A 288 -13.08 -3.11 -16.05
CA ASN A 288 -14.06 -3.50 -17.06
C ASN A 288 -14.43 -4.97 -16.89
N VAL A 289 -15.73 -5.26 -16.83
CA VAL A 289 -16.28 -6.62 -16.65
C VAL A 289 -15.88 -7.58 -17.78
N ASP A 290 -15.57 -7.05 -18.97
CA ASP A 290 -15.22 -7.86 -20.15
C ASP A 290 -13.72 -8.21 -20.24
N LYS A 291 -12.94 -7.93 -19.21
CA LYS A 291 -11.49 -8.21 -19.19
C LYS A 291 -11.15 -9.46 -18.36
N LEU A 292 -9.93 -9.94 -18.52
CA LEU A 292 -9.45 -11.24 -18.00
C LEU A 292 -9.68 -11.42 -16.49
N ASN A 293 -9.35 -10.43 -15.68
CA ASN A 293 -9.28 -10.61 -14.23
C ASN A 293 -10.43 -9.96 -13.46
N ASN A 294 -11.21 -9.06 -14.07
CA ASN A 294 -12.31 -8.34 -13.42
C ASN A 294 -11.96 -7.85 -12.00
N THR A 295 -10.79 -7.23 -11.84
CA THR A 295 -10.26 -6.84 -10.54
C THR A 295 -9.59 -5.48 -10.58
N GLU A 296 -9.48 -4.85 -9.42
CA GLU A 296 -8.77 -3.58 -9.23
C GLU A 296 -7.62 -3.75 -8.23
N PRO A 297 -6.53 -2.97 -8.37
CA PRO A 297 -5.38 -3.12 -7.50
C PRO A 297 -5.68 -2.64 -6.07
N VAL A 298 -5.12 -3.38 -5.12
CA VAL A 298 -5.04 -3.02 -3.70
C VAL A 298 -3.60 -2.69 -3.37
N ILE A 299 -3.38 -1.76 -2.48
CA ILE A 299 -2.05 -1.34 -2.02
C ILE A 299 -1.83 -1.89 -0.61
N ILE A 300 -0.74 -2.63 -0.40
CA ILE A 300 -0.24 -2.99 0.93
C ILE A 300 1.26 -2.73 0.95
N ASN A 301 1.64 -1.64 1.61
CA ASN A 301 3.04 -1.17 1.64
C ASN A 301 3.83 -1.67 2.85
N SER A 302 3.17 -2.36 3.78
CA SER A 302 3.80 -2.85 5.00
C SER A 302 3.58 -4.33 5.15
N ILE A 303 4.65 -5.10 5.02
CA ILE A 303 4.66 -6.54 5.23
C ILE A 303 5.64 -6.86 6.36
N MET A 304 5.14 -7.47 7.42
CA MET A 304 5.94 -7.96 8.54
C MET A 304 6.57 -9.29 8.17
N CYS A 305 7.89 -9.38 8.21
CA CYS A 305 8.63 -10.61 7.91
C CYS A 305 9.51 -11.01 9.08
N LEU A 306 9.75 -12.31 9.19
CA LEU A 306 10.62 -12.92 10.19
C LEU A 306 11.98 -13.26 9.54
N PRO A 307 13.06 -12.55 9.91
CA PRO A 307 14.41 -12.87 9.41
C PRO A 307 14.84 -14.31 9.76
N LEU A 308 15.60 -14.95 8.87
CA LEU A 308 16.09 -16.32 9.09
C LEU A 308 16.93 -16.46 10.37
N LYS A 309 17.70 -15.43 10.72
CA LYS A 309 18.53 -15.38 11.93
C LYS A 309 17.82 -14.78 13.15
N ALA A 310 16.54 -14.44 13.04
CA ALA A 310 15.79 -13.96 14.20
C ALA A 310 15.76 -14.99 15.31
N LYS A 311 15.83 -14.53 16.54
CA LYS A 311 15.85 -15.43 17.70
C LYS A 311 14.49 -16.05 18.00
N ASN A 312 13.49 -15.91 17.17
CA ASN A 312 12.15 -16.45 17.38
C ASN A 312 11.73 -16.44 18.86
N SER A 313 11.85 -15.27 19.46
CA SER A 313 11.62 -15.07 20.89
C SER A 313 10.12 -15.11 21.19
N GLU A 314 9.77 -15.31 22.47
CA GLU A 314 8.39 -15.19 22.95
C GLU A 314 7.83 -13.82 22.61
N GLU A 315 8.62 -12.75 22.76
CA GLU A 315 8.23 -11.37 22.48
C GLU A 315 7.89 -11.16 20.99
N THR A 316 8.66 -11.78 20.09
CA THR A 316 8.39 -11.74 18.65
C THR A 316 7.04 -12.36 18.31
N ASN A 317 6.78 -13.57 18.83
CA ASN A 317 5.51 -14.26 18.62
C ASN A 317 4.34 -13.51 19.26
N ASN A 318 4.52 -12.96 20.47
CA ASN A 318 3.50 -12.17 21.14
C ASN A 318 3.14 -10.90 20.36
N PHE A 319 4.10 -10.23 19.74
CA PHE A 319 3.83 -9.06 18.90
C PHE A 319 3.09 -9.44 17.62
N ILE A 320 3.45 -10.56 16.96
CA ILE A 320 2.73 -11.08 15.80
C ILE A 320 1.28 -11.39 16.18
N ASP A 321 1.07 -12.19 17.23
CA ASP A 321 -0.26 -12.57 17.67
C ASP A 321 -1.10 -11.36 18.10
N PHE A 322 -0.50 -10.40 18.78
CA PHE A 322 -1.16 -9.16 19.16
C PHE A 322 -1.62 -8.39 17.92
N THR A 323 -0.75 -8.23 16.91
CA THR A 323 -1.06 -7.49 15.68
C THR A 323 -2.28 -8.06 14.98
N PHE A 324 -2.39 -9.39 14.90
CA PHE A 324 -3.49 -10.08 14.21
C PHE A 324 -4.64 -10.48 15.14
N SER A 325 -4.56 -10.18 16.44
CA SER A 325 -5.64 -10.46 17.39
C SER A 325 -6.92 -9.70 17.03
N GLU A 326 -8.05 -10.30 17.35
CA GLU A 326 -9.37 -9.68 17.16
C GLU A 326 -9.46 -8.30 17.85
N LYS A 327 -8.85 -8.17 19.05
CA LYS A 327 -8.79 -6.90 19.79
C LYS A 327 -8.11 -5.80 18.99
N THR A 328 -6.93 -6.07 18.43
CA THR A 328 -6.16 -5.09 17.66
C THR A 328 -6.87 -4.75 16.33
N GLN A 329 -7.44 -5.74 15.66
CA GLN A 329 -8.18 -5.52 14.42
C GLN A 329 -9.43 -4.67 14.65
N LYS A 330 -10.19 -4.93 15.72
CA LYS A 330 -11.33 -4.08 16.15
C LYS A 330 -10.89 -2.67 16.55
N TYR A 331 -9.72 -2.54 17.18
CA TYR A 331 -9.17 -1.23 17.55
C TYR A 331 -8.81 -0.40 16.31
N LEU A 332 -8.14 -1.00 15.33
CA LEU A 332 -7.84 -0.33 14.05
C LEU A 332 -9.11 0.10 13.32
N LEU A 333 -10.12 -0.77 13.29
CA LEU A 333 -11.41 -0.44 12.68
C LEU A 333 -12.10 0.72 13.40
N LYS A 334 -12.06 0.76 14.75
CA LYS A 334 -12.58 1.88 15.55
C LYS A 334 -11.83 3.19 15.27
N LYS A 335 -10.54 3.10 14.94
CA LYS A 335 -9.75 4.25 14.45
C LYS A 335 -10.12 4.64 13.01
N GLY A 336 -10.97 3.82 12.35
CA GLY A 336 -11.54 4.04 11.04
C GLY A 336 -10.74 3.44 9.89
N PHE A 337 -9.79 2.58 10.17
CA PHE A 337 -9.03 1.87 9.15
C PHE A 337 -9.69 0.52 8.83
N ILE A 338 -10.02 0.29 7.56
CA ILE A 338 -10.52 -1.01 7.12
C ILE A 338 -9.36 -2.01 7.18
N THR A 339 -9.54 -3.08 7.94
CA THR A 339 -8.48 -4.06 8.17
C THR A 339 -8.49 -5.17 7.11
N GLY A 340 -7.44 -5.99 7.08
CA GLY A 340 -7.41 -7.19 6.24
C GLY A 340 -8.38 -8.28 6.70
N ASN A 341 -8.90 -8.22 7.93
CA ASN A 341 -9.79 -9.22 8.51
C ASN A 341 -11.24 -9.01 8.09
N LYS A 342 -11.68 -9.79 7.07
CA LYS A 342 -13.04 -9.71 6.51
C LYS A 342 -14.13 -10.06 7.52
N LYS A 343 -13.86 -10.97 8.46
CA LYS A 343 -14.82 -11.37 9.51
C LYS A 343 -15.13 -10.19 10.42
N ILE A 344 -14.11 -9.48 10.91
CA ILE A 344 -14.26 -8.33 11.80
C ILE A 344 -14.92 -7.15 11.08
N ASN A 345 -14.51 -6.87 9.84
CA ASN A 345 -15.14 -5.82 9.04
C ASN A 345 -16.63 -6.07 8.85
N LYS A 346 -17.04 -7.33 8.62
CA LYS A 346 -18.45 -7.73 8.52
C LYS A 346 -19.19 -7.62 9.86
N GLU A 347 -18.60 -8.10 10.96
CA GLU A 347 -19.19 -8.01 12.31
C GLU A 347 -19.46 -6.57 12.74
N LYS A 348 -18.65 -5.63 12.28
CA LYS A 348 -18.68 -4.21 12.63
C LYS A 348 -19.23 -3.31 11.51
N GLU A 349 -19.86 -3.88 10.49
CA GLU A 349 -20.37 -3.14 9.35
C GLU A 349 -21.35 -2.02 9.74
N GLY A 350 -22.13 -2.22 10.81
CA GLY A 350 -23.04 -1.21 11.34
C GLY A 350 -22.35 0.09 11.76
N ASP A 351 -21.11 -0.01 12.24
CA ASP A 351 -20.32 1.10 12.76
C ASP A 351 -19.55 1.87 11.66
N LEU A 352 -19.57 1.35 10.41
CA LEU A 352 -18.78 1.90 9.30
C LEU A 352 -19.48 3.09 8.64
N THR A 353 -18.67 4.07 8.20
CA THR A 353 -19.13 5.14 7.31
C THR A 353 -19.57 4.54 5.96
N LYS A 354 -20.35 5.30 5.18
CA LYS A 354 -20.80 4.87 3.85
C LYS A 354 -19.61 4.55 2.92
N LEU A 355 -18.54 5.35 2.94
CA LEU A 355 -17.34 5.11 2.14
C LEU A 355 -16.63 3.84 2.60
N ASN A 356 -16.49 3.62 3.91
CA ASN A 356 -15.87 2.42 4.43
C ASN A 356 -16.68 1.15 4.12
N LYS A 357 -18.02 1.21 4.07
CA LYS A 357 -18.86 0.11 3.57
C LYS A 357 -18.55 -0.20 2.11
N THR A 358 -18.43 0.83 1.26
CA THR A 358 -18.03 0.65 -0.15
C THR A 358 -16.65 0.01 -0.26
N THR A 359 -15.68 0.42 0.58
CA THR A 359 -14.34 -0.21 0.63
C THR A 359 -14.42 -1.69 1.00
N VAL A 360 -15.23 -2.06 2.01
CA VAL A 360 -15.45 -3.47 2.40
C VAL A 360 -16.10 -4.26 1.26
N GLU A 361 -17.11 -3.69 0.58
CA GLU A 361 -17.73 -4.30 -0.60
C GLU A 361 -16.71 -4.56 -1.72
N LYS A 362 -15.84 -3.58 -2.02
CA LYS A 362 -14.75 -3.74 -2.98
C LYS A 362 -13.84 -4.89 -2.57
N LEU A 363 -13.29 -4.88 -1.35
CA LEU A 363 -12.37 -5.90 -0.86
C LEU A 363 -12.96 -7.32 -0.88
N ASN A 364 -14.27 -7.48 -0.65
CA ASN A 364 -14.95 -8.77 -0.74
C ASN A 364 -14.99 -9.35 -2.16
N ASN A 365 -14.99 -8.48 -3.17
CA ASN A 365 -15.05 -8.86 -4.58
C ASN A 365 -13.68 -9.05 -5.22
N LEU A 366 -12.59 -8.74 -4.51
CA LEU A 366 -11.23 -8.82 -5.02
C LEU A 366 -10.62 -10.21 -4.80
N ASN A 367 -9.68 -10.56 -5.66
CA ASN A 367 -9.01 -11.86 -5.66
C ASN A 367 -7.48 -11.70 -5.56
N GLU A 368 -6.74 -12.79 -5.75
CA GLU A 368 -5.28 -12.80 -5.69
C GLU A 368 -4.61 -11.94 -6.77
N ASN A 369 -5.27 -11.72 -7.91
CA ASN A 369 -4.75 -10.83 -8.97
C ASN A 369 -4.89 -9.34 -8.63
N SER A 370 -5.47 -9.01 -7.47
CA SER A 370 -5.61 -7.61 -6.99
C SER A 370 -4.33 -7.05 -6.37
N ILE A 371 -3.23 -7.79 -6.34
CA ILE A 371 -1.93 -7.23 -5.99
C ILE A 371 -1.59 -6.15 -7.01
N LEU A 372 -1.15 -4.98 -6.55
CA LEU A 372 -0.66 -3.92 -7.44
C LEU A 372 0.43 -4.49 -8.35
N VAL A 373 0.24 -4.48 -9.68
CA VAL A 373 1.15 -5.12 -10.65
C VAL A 373 2.60 -4.73 -10.42
N LEU A 374 2.87 -3.47 -10.08
CA LEU A 374 4.22 -2.98 -9.81
C LEU A 374 4.91 -3.68 -8.62
N TYR A 375 4.15 -4.29 -7.72
CA TYR A 375 4.71 -5.02 -6.59
C TYR A 375 5.04 -6.48 -6.90
N ASN A 376 4.72 -6.92 -8.11
CA ASN A 376 5.16 -8.19 -8.70
C ASN A 376 6.23 -8.00 -9.80
N LEU A 377 6.77 -6.78 -9.93
CA LEU A 377 7.87 -6.45 -10.85
C LEU A 377 9.12 -6.04 -10.05
N PRO A 378 10.33 -6.19 -10.60
CA PRO A 378 11.54 -5.64 -9.99
C PRO A 378 11.41 -4.13 -9.76
N ASN A 379 11.91 -3.63 -8.63
CA ASN A 379 11.77 -2.21 -8.21
C ASN A 379 12.21 -1.19 -9.27
N THR A 380 13.19 -1.54 -10.09
CA THR A 380 13.71 -0.65 -11.17
C THR A 380 12.68 -0.38 -12.25
N PHE A 381 11.71 -1.28 -12.46
CA PHE A 381 10.66 -1.10 -13.46
C PHE A 381 9.71 0.06 -13.14
N LYS A 382 9.47 0.33 -11.86
CA LYS A 382 8.49 1.32 -11.42
C LYS A 382 8.79 2.72 -11.97
N SER A 383 10.01 3.20 -11.80
CA SER A 383 10.42 4.53 -12.31
C SER A 383 10.41 4.58 -13.83
N SER A 384 10.80 3.48 -14.49
CA SER A 384 10.81 3.39 -15.96
C SER A 384 9.41 3.38 -16.56
N ILE A 385 8.45 2.71 -15.89
CA ILE A 385 7.03 2.72 -16.28
C ILE A 385 6.46 4.13 -16.15
N SER A 386 6.66 4.78 -14.98
CA SER A 386 6.18 6.16 -14.77
C SER A 386 6.75 7.13 -15.78
N SER A 387 8.06 7.09 -16.03
CA SER A 387 8.74 7.92 -17.05
C SER A 387 8.23 7.67 -18.46
N SER A 388 7.91 6.42 -18.81
CA SER A 388 7.36 6.09 -20.14
C SER A 388 5.95 6.67 -20.30
N ILE A 389 5.14 6.68 -19.25
CA ILE A 389 3.81 7.29 -19.27
C ILE A 389 3.93 8.83 -19.41
N ASP A 390 4.86 9.46 -18.68
CA ASP A 390 5.11 10.90 -18.82
C ASP A 390 5.43 11.28 -20.28
N LYS A 391 6.23 10.47 -20.98
CA LYS A 391 6.50 10.66 -22.42
C LYS A 391 5.23 10.54 -23.24
N ILE A 392 4.39 9.53 -22.99
CA ILE A 392 3.11 9.37 -23.70
C ILE A 392 2.20 10.59 -23.47
N LEU A 393 2.12 11.10 -22.23
CA LEU A 393 1.34 12.30 -21.90
C LEU A 393 1.89 13.57 -22.59
N ASN A 394 3.15 13.56 -23.05
CA ASN A 394 3.77 14.57 -23.87
C ASN A 394 3.72 14.26 -25.39
N ASN A 395 2.91 13.28 -25.84
CA ASN A 395 2.78 12.83 -27.23
C ASN A 395 4.04 12.13 -27.82
N GLU A 396 4.84 11.49 -26.95
CA GLU A 396 6.08 10.78 -27.34
C GLU A 396 5.90 9.25 -27.29
N TYR A 397 4.72 8.74 -27.69
CA TYR A 397 4.43 7.31 -27.73
C TYR A 397 5.18 6.61 -28.87
N THR A 398 5.79 5.46 -28.58
CA THR A 398 6.62 4.70 -29.52
C THR A 398 6.02 3.35 -29.93
N GLY A 399 5.12 2.78 -29.15
CA GLY A 399 4.56 1.43 -29.32
C GLY A 399 5.51 0.32 -28.85
N LYS A 400 6.62 0.65 -28.20
CA LYS A 400 7.66 -0.28 -27.73
C LYS A 400 8.07 -0.03 -26.28
N GLU A 401 7.23 0.65 -25.49
CA GLU A 401 7.54 1.11 -24.15
C GLU A 401 7.93 -0.07 -23.24
N TRP A 402 7.16 -1.16 -23.26
CA TRP A 402 7.45 -2.32 -22.46
C TRP A 402 8.80 -2.97 -22.80
N ASN A 403 9.06 -3.18 -24.09
CA ASN A 403 10.34 -3.76 -24.53
C ASN A 403 11.52 -2.89 -24.10
N LYS A 404 11.39 -1.57 -24.22
CA LYS A 404 12.43 -0.64 -23.78
C LYS A 404 12.65 -0.69 -22.28
N ILE A 405 11.57 -0.71 -21.49
CA ILE A 405 11.65 -0.86 -20.03
C ILE A 405 12.41 -2.13 -19.65
N VAL A 406 12.08 -3.25 -20.29
CA VAL A 406 12.78 -4.54 -20.07
C VAL A 406 14.25 -4.44 -20.45
N GLU A 407 14.57 -3.78 -21.58
CA GLU A 407 15.94 -3.58 -22.05
C GLU A 407 16.79 -2.73 -21.11
N ASP A 408 16.22 -1.68 -20.57
CA ASP A 408 16.93 -0.72 -19.72
C ASP A 408 17.14 -1.26 -18.29
N ASN A 409 16.30 -2.20 -17.82
CA ASN A 409 16.29 -2.66 -16.41
C ASN A 409 16.80 -4.09 -16.20
N LEU A 410 16.86 -4.93 -17.23
CA LEU A 410 17.35 -6.31 -17.13
C LEU A 410 18.54 -6.55 -18.05
N LYS A 411 19.56 -7.19 -17.48
CA LYS A 411 20.79 -7.57 -18.22
C LYS A 411 20.58 -8.80 -19.10
#